data_04ebf9005aa07b68df411759fd41969f
#
_entry.id   04ebf9005aa07b68df411759fd41969f
#
_cell.length_a   1.000
_cell.length_b   1.000
_cell.length_c   1.000
_cell.angle_alpha   90.00
_cell.angle_beta   90.00
_cell.angle_gamma   90.00
#
_symmetry.space_group_name_H-M   'P 1'
#
loop_
_entity.id
_entity.type
_entity.pdbx_description
1 polymer ?
#
loop_
_entity_poly.entity_id
_entity_poly.type
_entity_poly.pdbx_seq_one_letter_code
_entity_poly.pdbx_strand_id
1 'polypeptide(L)'
;PENYIQRVIQFAKQGFKEIEFKTYDTDWDSEAYLTVSGQNSNNSIRVTNEFLEKVEKNEDWNLLRRTDGKVFKTLKAKDLWSKITEAAWSCADPGLQYDSTINEWHTCPKEEKINASNPCSEYMFIDDTACNLASLNLIKFSLGDKSFNVDAFEYACRLWTLTLEISVMMAQFPSKEIAQKSFDYRTLGLGYANIGGLLMSWGVPYDSNEGRSICASITAIMTGISYATSAEIAKELGAFSKYKINSKDMLRVIKNHKRAAEGFEDGYDSLTINPVPLIKEDCSITELPKAASLAWKKAYELGSKYGFRNAQTTVIAPTGTIGLVMDCDTTGIEPDFAMVKFKKLAGGGYFKIINQVVPQALKNLDYDINQINDIKQYVLGSGSLKNCQSVSHSALKDKGFEKEQLDLIENSLESAFDIKFVFNQFTLGEDFCKNILKISDTQLNDFSFDMLNFLGFTKEEIDAANIHVCGSMTLEGAPHLKD
;
A
#
# COMPACT_ATOMS: atom_id res chain seq x y z
N PRO A 1 0.94 8.12 -26.80
CA PRO A 1 0.37 7.16 -25.84
C PRO A 1 0.56 5.71 -26.32
N GLU A 2 0.14 5.38 -27.55
CA GLU A 2 0.22 4.00 -28.07
C GLU A 2 1.65 3.43 -28.05
N ASN A 3 2.64 4.20 -28.51
CA ASN A 3 4.04 3.75 -28.50
C ASN A 3 4.58 3.54 -27.07
N TYR A 4 4.13 4.36 -26.12
CA TYR A 4 4.48 4.20 -24.72
C TYR A 4 3.90 2.89 -24.16
N ILE A 5 2.60 2.67 -24.34
CA ILE A 5 1.93 1.44 -23.89
C ILE A 5 2.55 0.20 -24.52
N GLN A 6 2.87 0.23 -25.83
CA GLN A 6 3.56 -0.87 -26.48
C GLN A 6 4.93 -1.17 -25.87
N ARG A 7 5.68 -0.13 -25.47
CA ARG A 7 6.95 -0.31 -24.77
C ARG A 7 6.76 -0.93 -23.39
N VAL A 8 5.76 -0.47 -22.63
CA VAL A 8 5.44 -1.06 -21.30
C VAL A 8 5.12 -2.54 -21.44
N ILE A 9 4.23 -2.91 -22.39
CA ILE A 9 3.89 -4.31 -22.67
C ILE A 9 5.12 -5.11 -23.12
N GLN A 10 5.96 -4.52 -23.97
CA GLN A 10 7.16 -5.19 -24.45
C GLN A 10 8.17 -5.46 -23.34
N PHE A 11 8.39 -4.49 -22.47
CA PHE A 11 9.28 -4.66 -21.31
C PHE A 11 8.74 -5.68 -20.31
N ALA A 12 7.43 -5.64 -20.03
CA ALA A 12 6.79 -6.64 -19.18
C ALA A 12 6.95 -8.06 -19.76
N LYS A 13 6.70 -8.22 -21.07
CA LYS A 13 6.86 -9.51 -21.74
C LYS A 13 8.33 -9.99 -21.77
N GLN A 14 9.27 -9.09 -21.99
CA GLN A 14 10.70 -9.42 -21.97
C GLN A 14 11.19 -9.78 -20.55
N GLY A 15 10.76 -9.06 -19.53
CA GLY A 15 11.14 -9.33 -18.15
C GLY A 15 10.55 -10.63 -17.58
N PHE A 16 9.40 -11.10 -18.11
CA PHE A 16 8.73 -12.27 -17.54
C PHE A 16 8.80 -13.55 -18.38
N LYS A 17 9.18 -13.52 -19.66
CA LYS A 17 9.04 -14.70 -20.53
C LYS A 17 10.32 -15.28 -21.11
N GLU A 18 11.43 -14.57 -21.20
CA GLU A 18 12.59 -15.04 -21.97
C GLU A 18 13.94 -14.84 -21.32
N ILE A 19 13.97 -14.25 -20.16
CA ILE A 19 15.20 -14.13 -19.44
C ILE A 19 15.10 -15.10 -18.27
N GLU A 20 15.74 -16.25 -18.39
CA GLU A 20 16.14 -17.05 -17.23
C GLU A 20 17.12 -16.24 -16.39
N PHE A 21 16.62 -15.19 -15.77
CA PHE A 21 17.37 -14.48 -14.74
C PHE A 21 17.37 -15.36 -13.51
N LYS A 22 18.34 -16.24 -13.47
CA LYS A 22 18.54 -17.12 -12.32
C LYS A 22 18.69 -16.34 -11.02
N THR A 23 19.07 -15.07 -11.06
CA THR A 23 19.08 -14.14 -9.91
C THR A 23 19.32 -12.72 -10.39
N TYR A 24 18.29 -11.95 -10.70
CA TYR A 24 18.45 -10.51 -10.62
C TYR A 24 18.24 -10.10 -9.19
N ASP A 25 19.28 -9.57 -8.62
CA ASP A 25 19.20 -8.83 -7.39
C ASP A 25 18.29 -7.64 -7.59
N THR A 26 17.38 -7.40 -6.66
CA THR A 26 16.50 -6.22 -6.67
C THR A 26 17.23 -4.96 -6.19
N ASP A 27 18.54 -5.04 -5.96
CA ASP A 27 19.34 -3.90 -5.60
C ASP A 27 19.40 -2.90 -6.78
N TRP A 28 19.35 -1.64 -6.45
CA TRP A 28 19.25 -0.52 -7.41
C TRP A 28 20.44 -0.43 -8.39
N ASP A 29 21.57 -1.08 -8.09
CA ASP A 29 22.78 -1.16 -8.92
C ASP A 29 22.90 -2.50 -9.67
N SER A 30 21.87 -3.36 -9.62
CA SER A 30 21.87 -4.63 -10.32
C SER A 30 21.86 -4.48 -11.85
N GLU A 31 22.32 -5.51 -12.55
CA GLU A 31 22.34 -5.54 -14.01
C GLU A 31 20.96 -5.30 -14.63
N ALA A 32 19.88 -5.71 -13.95
CA ALA A 32 18.52 -5.46 -14.41
C ALA A 32 18.21 -3.97 -14.57
N TYR A 33 18.66 -3.13 -13.64
CA TYR A 33 18.48 -1.68 -13.73
C TYR A 33 19.38 -1.00 -14.78
N LEU A 34 20.50 -1.62 -15.11
CA LEU A 34 21.41 -1.12 -16.13
C LEU A 34 20.96 -1.48 -17.56
N THR A 35 20.24 -2.58 -17.72
CA THR A 35 19.91 -3.16 -19.04
C THR A 35 18.51 -2.83 -19.54
N VAL A 36 17.56 -2.49 -18.63
CA VAL A 36 16.16 -2.18 -18.99
C VAL A 36 15.88 -0.70 -18.73
N SER A 37 15.57 0.07 -19.80
CA SER A 37 15.29 1.48 -19.67
C SER A 37 13.88 1.74 -19.07
N GLY A 38 13.75 2.79 -18.26
CA GLY A 38 12.46 3.24 -17.72
C GLY A 38 12.02 2.57 -16.42
N GLN A 39 12.85 1.73 -15.80
CA GLN A 39 12.52 1.07 -14.53
C GLN A 39 12.45 2.05 -13.35
N ASN A 40 13.16 3.15 -13.40
CA ASN A 40 13.19 4.16 -12.33
C ASN A 40 12.15 5.27 -12.55
N SER A 41 11.14 5.03 -13.36
CA SER A 41 10.05 5.98 -13.59
C SER A 41 8.71 5.39 -13.21
N ASN A 42 7.86 6.17 -12.55
CA ASN A 42 6.45 5.86 -12.37
C ASN A 42 5.66 6.54 -13.48
N ASN A 43 4.90 5.76 -14.23
CA ASN A 43 4.17 6.26 -15.38
C ASN A 43 2.67 6.16 -15.14
N SER A 44 1.96 7.23 -15.43
CA SER A 44 0.51 7.30 -15.29
C SER A 44 -0.14 7.82 -16.57
N ILE A 45 -1.33 7.34 -16.85
CA ILE A 45 -2.19 7.85 -17.92
C ILE A 45 -3.37 8.56 -17.29
N ARG A 46 -3.65 9.78 -17.75
CA ARG A 46 -4.83 10.54 -17.37
C ARG A 46 -5.89 10.38 -18.44
N VAL A 47 -7.06 9.89 -18.04
CA VAL A 47 -8.23 9.69 -18.92
C VAL A 47 -9.32 10.69 -18.56
N THR A 48 -9.99 11.21 -19.59
CA THR A 48 -11.15 12.10 -19.42
C THR A 48 -12.44 11.28 -19.48
N ASN A 49 -13.53 11.85 -18.98
CA ASN A 49 -14.87 11.26 -19.09
C ASN A 49 -15.23 11.04 -20.58
N GLU A 50 -14.91 12.01 -21.47
CA GLU A 50 -15.12 11.85 -22.91
C GLU A 50 -14.42 10.62 -23.49
N PHE A 51 -13.17 10.35 -23.07
CA PHE A 51 -12.46 9.16 -23.53
C PHE A 51 -13.17 7.88 -23.08
N LEU A 52 -13.59 7.81 -21.81
CA LEU A 52 -14.27 6.64 -21.25
C LEU A 52 -15.63 6.39 -21.92
N GLU A 53 -16.41 7.44 -22.18
CA GLU A 53 -17.65 7.33 -22.94
C GLU A 53 -17.42 6.78 -24.36
N LYS A 54 -16.34 7.20 -25.03
CA LYS A 54 -15.97 6.65 -26.34
C LYS A 54 -15.50 5.21 -26.26
N VAL A 55 -14.87 4.80 -25.16
CA VAL A 55 -14.54 3.38 -24.93
C VAL A 55 -15.81 2.54 -24.82
N GLU A 56 -16.79 2.99 -24.04
CA GLU A 56 -18.08 2.28 -23.88
C GLU A 56 -18.85 2.18 -25.20
N LYS A 57 -18.89 3.26 -25.99
CA LYS A 57 -19.59 3.34 -27.28
C LYS A 57 -18.78 2.76 -28.44
N ASN A 58 -17.53 2.32 -28.21
CA ASN A 58 -16.59 1.85 -29.24
C ASN A 58 -16.37 2.87 -30.37
N GLU A 59 -16.27 4.13 -30.03
CA GLU A 59 -16.06 5.25 -30.94
C GLU A 59 -14.58 5.50 -31.25
N ASP A 60 -14.34 6.39 -32.23
CA ASP A 60 -13.00 6.80 -32.62
C ASP A 60 -12.41 7.80 -31.63
N TRP A 61 -11.11 7.64 -31.32
CA TRP A 61 -10.31 8.55 -30.53
C TRP A 61 -9.19 9.16 -31.34
N ASN A 62 -9.10 10.48 -31.32
CA ASN A 62 -8.09 11.23 -32.09
C ASN A 62 -6.88 11.55 -31.20
N LEU A 63 -5.71 11.11 -31.61
CA LEU A 63 -4.44 11.56 -31.06
C LEU A 63 -4.06 12.89 -31.70
N LEU A 64 -3.85 13.91 -30.89
CA LEU A 64 -3.53 15.25 -31.35
C LEU A 64 -2.05 15.55 -31.25
N ARG A 65 -1.49 16.26 -32.21
CA ARG A 65 -0.14 16.81 -32.13
C ARG A 65 -0.09 17.94 -31.11
N ARG A 66 0.91 17.93 -30.24
CA ARG A 66 1.07 18.99 -29.23
C ARG A 66 1.44 20.35 -29.83
N THR A 67 2.08 20.35 -31.00
CA THR A 67 2.59 21.55 -31.65
C THR A 67 1.52 22.43 -32.28
N ASP A 68 0.46 21.82 -32.86
CA ASP A 68 -0.54 22.54 -33.63
C ASP A 68 -1.99 22.06 -33.40
N GLY A 69 -2.19 21.10 -32.48
CA GLY A 69 -3.51 20.57 -32.14
C GLY A 69 -4.19 19.74 -33.24
N LYS A 70 -3.55 19.50 -34.37
CA LYS A 70 -4.15 18.72 -35.44
C LYS A 70 -4.11 17.23 -35.16
N VAL A 71 -5.08 16.52 -35.74
CA VAL A 71 -5.14 15.06 -35.64
C VAL A 71 -3.88 14.45 -36.25
N PHE A 72 -3.16 13.68 -35.47
CA PHE A 72 -2.02 12.89 -35.90
C PHE A 72 -2.43 11.48 -36.31
N LYS A 73 -3.29 10.85 -35.52
CA LYS A 73 -3.76 9.48 -35.74
C LYS A 73 -5.14 9.33 -35.12
N THR A 74 -6.01 8.60 -35.80
CA THR A 74 -7.29 8.14 -35.26
C THR A 74 -7.22 6.64 -35.01
N LEU A 75 -7.75 6.19 -33.88
CA LEU A 75 -7.83 4.78 -33.49
C LEU A 75 -9.12 4.55 -32.67
N LYS A 76 -9.53 3.30 -32.48
CA LYS A 76 -10.65 2.98 -31.60
C LYS A 76 -10.27 3.23 -30.14
N ALA A 77 -11.12 3.95 -29.42
CA ALA A 77 -10.92 4.21 -27.99
C ALA A 77 -10.81 2.89 -27.19
N LYS A 78 -11.65 1.90 -27.54
CA LYS A 78 -11.64 0.58 -26.90
C LYS A 78 -10.33 -0.19 -27.12
N ASP A 79 -9.72 -0.08 -28.32
CA ASP A 79 -8.42 -0.74 -28.57
C ASP A 79 -7.30 -0.11 -27.74
N LEU A 80 -7.32 1.22 -27.59
CA LEU A 80 -6.36 1.90 -26.71
C LEU A 80 -6.57 1.52 -25.25
N TRP A 81 -7.82 1.46 -24.80
CA TRP A 81 -8.17 1.04 -23.44
C TRP A 81 -7.72 -0.39 -23.16
N SER A 82 -7.94 -1.32 -24.08
CA SER A 82 -7.48 -2.72 -23.94
C SER A 82 -5.97 -2.81 -23.76
N LYS A 83 -5.19 -1.99 -24.48
CA LYS A 83 -3.73 -1.94 -24.32
C LYS A 83 -3.31 -1.37 -22.96
N ILE A 84 -4.02 -0.35 -22.46
CA ILE A 84 -3.77 0.22 -21.12
C ILE A 84 -4.00 -0.84 -20.06
N THR A 85 -5.14 -1.54 -20.11
CA THR A 85 -5.50 -2.55 -19.12
C THR A 85 -4.60 -3.79 -19.19
N GLU A 86 -4.21 -4.23 -20.40
CA GLU A 86 -3.25 -5.32 -20.59
C GLU A 86 -1.90 -4.98 -19.96
N ALA A 87 -1.39 -3.76 -20.19
CA ALA A 87 -0.13 -3.32 -19.61
C ALA A 87 -0.20 -3.25 -18.08
N ALA A 88 -1.24 -2.62 -17.54
CA ALA A 88 -1.44 -2.50 -16.10
C ALA A 88 -1.55 -3.87 -15.41
N TRP A 89 -2.25 -4.82 -16.04
CA TRP A 89 -2.34 -6.20 -15.52
C TRP A 89 -1.00 -6.93 -15.57
N SER A 90 -0.22 -6.73 -16.66
CA SER A 90 1.03 -7.48 -16.89
C SER A 90 2.19 -7.01 -16.00
N CYS A 91 2.24 -5.73 -15.64
CA CYS A 91 3.39 -5.16 -14.93
C CYS A 91 3.04 -4.03 -13.93
N ALA A 92 1.77 -3.87 -13.58
CA ALA A 92 1.26 -2.81 -12.70
C ALA A 92 1.53 -1.36 -13.20
N ASP A 93 1.91 -1.19 -14.46
CA ASP A 93 2.19 0.11 -15.08
C ASP A 93 1.50 0.17 -16.47
N PRO A 94 0.88 1.27 -16.87
CA PRO A 94 0.80 2.56 -16.22
C PRO A 94 -0.25 2.63 -15.10
N GLY A 95 -0.05 3.53 -14.12
CA GLY A 95 -1.10 3.98 -13.23
C GLY A 95 -2.21 4.70 -14.00
N LEU A 96 -3.45 4.66 -13.51
CA LEU A 96 -4.60 5.30 -14.15
C LEU A 96 -5.14 6.44 -13.29
N GLN A 97 -5.35 7.61 -13.90
CA GLN A 97 -5.89 8.80 -13.24
C GLN A 97 -7.08 9.36 -14.02
N TYR A 98 -8.15 9.71 -13.32
CA TYR A 98 -9.40 10.22 -13.89
C TYR A 98 -9.38 11.75 -13.94
N ASP A 99 -8.89 12.30 -15.05
CA ASP A 99 -8.59 13.73 -15.20
C ASP A 99 -9.79 14.64 -14.92
N SER A 100 -10.97 14.30 -15.44
CA SER A 100 -12.18 15.10 -15.27
C SER A 100 -12.59 15.17 -13.80
N THR A 101 -12.71 14.01 -13.13
CA THR A 101 -13.10 13.94 -11.72
C THR A 101 -12.07 14.64 -10.82
N ILE A 102 -10.77 14.42 -11.05
CA ILE A 102 -9.70 15.06 -10.26
C ILE A 102 -9.83 16.60 -10.34
N ASN A 103 -10.05 17.14 -11.54
CA ASN A 103 -10.16 18.58 -11.73
C ASN A 103 -11.49 19.16 -11.26
N GLU A 104 -12.58 18.40 -11.24
CA GLU A 104 -13.86 18.80 -10.62
C GLU A 104 -13.76 18.98 -9.11
N TRP A 105 -12.89 18.23 -8.44
CA TRP A 105 -12.60 18.34 -7.01
C TRP A 105 -11.42 19.26 -6.69
N HIS A 106 -10.89 19.97 -7.67
CA HIS A 106 -9.77 20.89 -7.47
C HIS A 106 -10.18 22.12 -6.67
N THR A 107 -9.44 22.42 -5.61
CA THR A 107 -9.68 23.57 -4.72
C THR A 107 -9.21 24.89 -5.30
N CYS A 108 -8.26 24.88 -6.24
CA CYS A 108 -7.61 26.09 -6.78
C CYS A 108 -7.53 26.11 -8.33
N PRO A 109 -8.66 25.96 -9.06
CA PRO A 109 -8.64 25.80 -10.51
C PRO A 109 -8.43 27.11 -11.29
N LYS A 110 -8.35 28.28 -10.64
CA LYS A 110 -8.29 29.58 -11.33
C LYS A 110 -6.93 29.91 -11.89
N GLU A 111 -5.89 29.31 -11.38
CA GLU A 111 -4.53 29.58 -11.86
C GLU A 111 -4.01 28.46 -12.75
N GLU A 112 -4.26 27.22 -12.38
CA GLU A 112 -3.72 26.07 -13.10
C GLU A 112 -4.60 24.84 -12.91
N LYS A 113 -4.62 23.98 -13.91
CA LYS A 113 -5.23 22.66 -13.87
C LYS A 113 -4.29 21.66 -13.19
N ILE A 114 -4.84 20.66 -12.53
CA ILE A 114 -4.05 19.52 -12.08
C ILE A 114 -3.67 18.68 -13.28
N ASN A 115 -2.38 18.64 -13.62
CA ASN A 115 -1.84 17.94 -14.79
C ASN A 115 -1.26 16.57 -14.47
N ALA A 116 -0.74 16.39 -13.24
CA ALA A 116 -0.05 15.18 -12.80
C ALA A 116 -0.24 14.98 -11.30
N SER A 117 0.37 13.93 -10.78
CA SER A 117 0.48 13.61 -9.35
C SER A 117 1.94 13.35 -8.97
N ASN A 118 2.17 13.13 -7.68
CA ASN A 118 3.37 12.45 -7.23
C ASN A 118 3.41 10.98 -7.71
N PRO A 119 4.53 10.25 -7.56
CA PRO A 119 4.68 8.89 -8.07
C PRO A 119 3.59 7.92 -7.62
N CYS A 120 3.21 7.95 -6.35
CA CYS A 120 2.21 7.03 -5.79
C CYS A 120 0.75 7.51 -5.97
N SER A 121 0.54 8.65 -6.63
CA SER A 121 -0.77 9.23 -6.99
C SER A 121 -1.66 9.67 -5.83
N GLU A 122 -1.15 9.80 -4.63
CA GLU A 122 -1.92 10.30 -3.49
C GLU A 122 -2.02 11.83 -3.43
N TYR A 123 -1.07 12.55 -4.04
CA TYR A 123 -1.05 14.01 -4.07
C TYR A 123 -1.46 14.54 -5.44
N MET A 124 -2.68 15.08 -5.52
CA MET A 124 -3.28 15.66 -6.73
C MET A 124 -3.41 17.16 -6.55
N PHE A 125 -2.44 17.91 -7.06
CA PHE A 125 -2.45 19.38 -7.01
C PHE A 125 -1.72 19.96 -8.23
N ILE A 126 -1.56 21.28 -8.28
CA ILE A 126 -0.90 21.98 -9.39
C ILE A 126 0.58 21.70 -9.44
N ASP A 127 1.17 21.88 -10.60
CA ASP A 127 2.60 21.65 -10.85
C ASP A 127 3.48 22.57 -9.97
N ASP A 128 4.73 22.16 -9.73
CA ASP A 128 5.71 22.87 -8.90
C ASP A 128 5.26 23.15 -7.47
N THR A 129 4.51 22.25 -6.87
CA THR A 129 4.16 22.26 -5.45
C THR A 129 4.75 21.06 -4.72
N ALA A 130 4.81 21.13 -3.41
CA ALA A 130 5.29 20.04 -2.57
C ALA A 130 4.26 19.68 -1.50
N CYS A 131 4.32 18.43 -1.06
CA CYS A 131 3.46 17.90 -0.01
C CYS A 131 4.30 17.47 1.19
N ASN A 132 4.08 18.08 2.35
CA ASN A 132 4.66 17.61 3.60
C ASN A 132 3.82 16.48 4.16
N LEU A 133 4.44 15.34 4.44
CA LEU A 133 3.75 14.12 4.82
C LEU A 133 3.84 13.83 6.32
N ALA A 134 2.72 13.37 6.88
CA ALA A 134 2.64 12.68 8.15
C ALA A 134 1.52 11.64 8.10
N SER A 135 1.64 10.56 8.87
CA SER A 135 0.59 9.53 8.93
C SER A 135 0.37 9.07 10.36
N LEU A 136 -0.90 8.84 10.71
CA LEU A 136 -1.33 8.35 12.00
C LEU A 136 -1.52 6.83 11.97
N ASN A 137 -0.97 6.10 12.94
CA ASN A 137 -1.22 4.67 13.08
C ASN A 137 -2.59 4.45 13.74
N LEU A 138 -3.59 4.03 12.97
CA LEU A 138 -4.99 3.95 13.41
C LEU A 138 -5.22 2.98 14.56
N ILE A 139 -4.48 1.89 14.65
CA ILE A 139 -4.66 0.90 15.73
C ILE A 139 -4.38 1.50 17.11
N LYS A 140 -3.60 2.58 17.20
CA LYS A 140 -3.31 3.27 18.45
C LYS A 140 -4.50 4.05 19.02
N PHE A 141 -5.56 4.20 18.22
CA PHE A 141 -6.82 4.82 18.64
C PHE A 141 -7.92 3.78 18.92
N SER A 142 -7.65 2.50 18.74
CA SER A 142 -8.55 1.43 19.16
C SER A 142 -8.60 1.32 20.67
N LEU A 143 -9.80 1.25 21.24
CA LEU A 143 -10.02 0.99 22.66
C LEU A 143 -10.32 -0.48 22.95
N GLY A 144 -10.23 -1.36 21.95
CA GLY A 144 -10.70 -2.73 21.98
C GLY A 144 -12.21 -2.82 21.68
N ASP A 145 -12.76 -4.03 21.63
CA ASP A 145 -14.20 -4.33 21.49
C ASP A 145 -14.94 -3.50 20.43
N LYS A 146 -14.35 -3.34 19.25
CA LYS A 146 -14.89 -2.51 18.15
C LYS A 146 -15.21 -1.08 18.57
N SER A 147 -14.36 -0.46 19.37
CA SER A 147 -14.50 0.95 19.78
C SER A 147 -13.28 1.78 19.39
N PHE A 148 -13.53 3.05 19.09
CA PHE A 148 -12.51 3.97 18.59
C PHE A 148 -12.50 5.27 19.39
N ASN A 149 -11.31 5.71 19.80
CA ASN A 149 -11.14 6.96 20.54
C ASN A 149 -11.17 8.15 19.59
N VAL A 150 -12.39 8.62 19.29
CA VAL A 150 -12.64 9.73 18.38
C VAL A 150 -11.96 11.01 18.85
N ASP A 151 -12.08 11.33 20.14
CA ASP A 151 -11.52 12.59 20.72
C ASP A 151 -9.99 12.62 20.58
N ALA A 152 -9.31 11.51 20.89
CA ALA A 152 -7.86 11.42 20.75
C ALA A 152 -7.44 11.50 19.28
N PHE A 153 -8.23 10.91 18.37
CA PHE A 153 -7.96 10.97 16.93
C PHE A 153 -8.15 12.39 16.37
N GLU A 154 -9.23 13.07 16.73
CA GLU A 154 -9.46 14.47 16.35
C GLU A 154 -8.36 15.39 16.87
N TYR A 155 -7.94 15.19 18.13
CA TYR A 155 -6.82 15.93 18.71
C TYR A 155 -5.52 15.70 17.96
N ALA A 156 -5.21 14.45 17.62
CA ALA A 156 -4.02 14.11 16.84
C ALA A 156 -4.05 14.71 15.44
N CYS A 157 -5.19 14.66 14.75
CA CYS A 157 -5.37 15.30 13.44
C CYS A 157 -5.13 16.81 13.52
N ARG A 158 -5.67 17.47 14.56
CA ARG A 158 -5.44 18.90 14.80
C ARG A 158 -3.96 19.20 15.03
N LEU A 159 -3.32 18.46 15.93
CA LEU A 159 -1.90 18.66 16.28
C LEU A 159 -0.99 18.47 15.07
N TRP A 160 -1.19 17.41 14.30
CA TRP A 160 -0.38 17.16 13.10
C TRP A 160 -0.65 18.15 11.98
N THR A 161 -1.89 18.66 11.83
CA THR A 161 -2.17 19.75 10.89
C THR A 161 -1.38 21.01 11.27
N LEU A 162 -1.30 21.37 12.54
CA LEU A 162 -0.47 22.48 13.03
C LEU A 162 1.01 22.23 12.78
N THR A 163 1.49 21.02 13.09
CA THR A 163 2.91 20.65 12.89
C THR A 163 3.31 20.73 11.43
N LEU A 164 2.48 20.21 10.52
CA LEU A 164 2.73 20.26 9.08
C LEU A 164 2.68 21.71 8.56
N GLU A 165 1.75 22.53 9.04
CA GLU A 165 1.67 23.95 8.67
C GLU A 165 2.93 24.72 9.09
N ILE A 166 3.45 24.47 10.29
CA ILE A 166 4.74 25.06 10.75
C ILE A 166 5.86 24.58 9.84
N SER A 167 5.89 23.30 9.49
CA SER A 167 6.96 22.72 8.66
C SER A 167 7.02 23.30 7.25
N VAL A 168 5.92 23.78 6.67
CA VAL A 168 5.93 24.51 5.38
C VAL A 168 6.85 25.72 5.42
N MET A 169 6.89 26.45 6.55
CA MET A 169 7.75 27.62 6.71
C MET A 169 9.22 27.28 6.94
N MET A 170 9.51 26.06 7.39
CA MET A 170 10.86 25.61 7.75
C MET A 170 11.48 24.70 6.67
N ALA A 171 10.71 24.30 5.68
CA ALA A 171 11.14 23.37 4.64
C ALA A 171 12.14 24.04 3.68
N GLN A 172 13.09 23.23 3.18
CA GLN A 172 13.95 23.58 2.07
C GLN A 172 13.43 22.88 0.81
N PHE A 173 13.33 23.61 -0.28
CA PHE A 173 12.79 23.11 -1.55
C PHE A 173 13.88 23.09 -2.62
N PRO A 174 13.79 22.16 -3.60
CA PRO A 174 14.83 21.99 -4.61
C PRO A 174 14.91 23.13 -5.63
N SER A 175 13.83 23.90 -5.81
CA SER A 175 13.83 25.08 -6.69
C SER A 175 13.06 26.25 -6.08
N LYS A 176 13.28 27.45 -6.63
CA LYS A 176 12.58 28.67 -6.21
C LYS A 176 11.09 28.62 -6.53
N GLU A 177 10.73 28.04 -7.66
CA GLU A 177 9.36 27.89 -8.14
C GLU A 177 8.57 27.01 -7.16
N ILE A 178 9.13 25.87 -6.77
CA ILE A 178 8.51 24.97 -5.79
C ILE A 178 8.40 25.66 -4.42
N ALA A 179 9.44 26.37 -3.99
CA ALA A 179 9.40 27.12 -2.73
C ALA A 179 8.29 28.18 -2.74
N GLN A 180 8.19 28.96 -3.84
CA GLN A 180 7.17 30.01 -3.97
C GLN A 180 5.75 29.44 -3.98
N LYS A 181 5.48 28.44 -4.84
CA LYS A 181 4.14 27.83 -4.90
C LYS A 181 3.78 27.10 -3.60
N SER A 182 4.73 26.39 -2.97
CA SER A 182 4.51 25.75 -1.68
C SER A 182 4.17 26.78 -0.58
N PHE A 183 4.80 27.96 -0.59
CA PHE A 183 4.45 29.04 0.30
C PHE A 183 3.07 29.63 -0.01
N ASP A 184 2.76 29.84 -1.29
CA ASP A 184 1.51 30.48 -1.73
C ASP A 184 0.25 29.62 -1.47
N TYR A 185 0.37 28.30 -1.60
CA TYR A 185 -0.77 27.36 -1.46
C TYR A 185 -0.74 26.55 -0.15
N ARG A 186 0.42 26.39 0.48
CA ARG A 186 0.59 25.74 1.78
C ARG A 186 -0.05 24.37 1.89
N THR A 187 0.22 23.52 0.91
CA THR A 187 -0.35 22.19 0.83
C THR A 187 0.28 21.24 1.85
N LEU A 188 -0.58 20.47 2.53
CA LEU A 188 -0.23 19.51 3.56
C LEU A 188 -0.67 18.12 3.13
N GLY A 189 -0.02 17.09 3.69
CA GLY A 189 -0.29 15.69 3.42
C GLY A 189 -0.45 14.87 4.68
N LEU A 190 -1.44 15.19 5.53
CA LEU A 190 -1.78 14.33 6.66
C LEU A 190 -2.55 13.11 6.16
N GLY A 191 -2.10 11.92 6.56
CA GLY A 191 -2.72 10.64 6.25
C GLY A 191 -2.79 9.73 7.44
N TYR A 192 -3.09 8.47 7.19
CA TYR A 192 -3.05 7.40 8.18
C TYR A 192 -2.52 6.10 7.58
N ALA A 193 -2.19 5.15 8.45
CA ALA A 193 -1.82 3.79 8.11
C ALA A 193 -2.57 2.80 9.01
N ASN A 194 -2.53 1.53 8.63
CA ASN A 194 -2.99 0.42 9.46
C ASN A 194 -4.52 0.29 9.59
N ILE A 195 -5.28 0.74 8.57
CA ILE A 195 -6.73 0.50 8.55
C ILE A 195 -7.04 -1.01 8.42
N GLY A 196 -6.28 -1.73 7.58
CA GLY A 196 -6.43 -3.18 7.42
C GLY A 196 -6.20 -3.92 8.75
N GLY A 197 -5.12 -3.57 9.46
CA GLY A 197 -4.85 -4.12 10.79
C GLY A 197 -5.94 -3.77 11.83
N LEU A 198 -6.44 -2.54 11.81
CA LEU A 198 -7.52 -2.11 12.69
C LEU A 198 -8.80 -2.93 12.45
N LEU A 199 -9.26 -3.04 11.20
CA LEU A 199 -10.45 -3.82 10.84
C LEU A 199 -10.28 -5.30 11.21
N MET A 200 -9.10 -5.88 10.88
CA MET A 200 -8.76 -7.25 11.24
C MET A 200 -8.81 -7.46 12.77
N SER A 201 -8.24 -6.54 13.55
CA SER A 201 -8.25 -6.62 15.01
C SER A 201 -9.67 -6.65 15.59
N TRP A 202 -10.63 -6.08 14.89
CA TRP A 202 -12.04 -6.06 15.27
C TRP A 202 -12.87 -7.20 14.68
N GLY A 203 -12.27 -8.08 13.86
CA GLY A 203 -12.97 -9.15 13.15
C GLY A 203 -13.93 -8.59 12.09
N VAL A 204 -13.62 -7.45 11.49
CA VAL A 204 -14.40 -6.82 10.41
C VAL A 204 -13.73 -7.15 9.06
N PRO A 205 -14.42 -7.81 8.12
CA PRO A 205 -13.85 -8.04 6.80
C PRO A 205 -13.54 -6.73 6.08
N TYR A 206 -12.35 -6.66 5.48
CA TYR A 206 -11.87 -5.46 4.81
C TYR A 206 -12.81 -4.99 3.68
N ASP A 207 -13.35 -5.89 2.91
CA ASP A 207 -14.24 -5.64 1.75
C ASP A 207 -15.73 -5.60 2.09
N SER A 208 -16.09 -5.64 3.39
CA SER A 208 -17.47 -5.52 3.85
C SER A 208 -17.99 -4.07 3.77
N ASN A 209 -19.30 -3.91 3.74
CA ASN A 209 -19.94 -2.59 3.85
C ASN A 209 -19.56 -1.89 5.16
N GLU A 210 -19.52 -2.65 6.27
CA GLU A 210 -19.09 -2.16 7.57
C GLU A 210 -17.65 -1.62 7.52
N GLY A 211 -16.71 -2.39 6.97
CA GLY A 211 -15.31 -1.98 6.81
C GLY A 211 -15.16 -0.71 5.98
N ARG A 212 -15.88 -0.63 4.85
CA ARG A 212 -15.89 0.58 4.00
C ARG A 212 -16.46 1.79 4.72
N SER A 213 -17.56 1.62 5.46
CA SER A 213 -18.19 2.74 6.20
C SER A 213 -17.34 3.23 7.37
N ILE A 214 -16.67 2.33 8.11
CA ILE A 214 -15.69 2.67 9.14
C ILE A 214 -14.53 3.47 8.52
N CYS A 215 -13.93 2.96 7.45
CA CYS A 215 -12.83 3.61 6.74
C CYS A 215 -13.23 5.01 6.24
N ALA A 216 -14.39 5.13 5.59
CA ALA A 216 -14.91 6.40 5.10
C ALA A 216 -15.17 7.40 6.24
N SER A 217 -15.69 6.94 7.38
CA SER A 217 -15.94 7.79 8.55
C SER A 217 -14.64 8.34 9.14
N ILE A 218 -13.63 7.48 9.36
CA ILE A 218 -12.30 7.87 9.88
C ILE A 218 -11.65 8.88 8.93
N THR A 219 -11.68 8.61 7.62
CA THR A 219 -11.14 9.53 6.60
C THR A 219 -11.84 10.87 6.59
N ALA A 220 -13.18 10.87 6.72
CA ALA A 220 -13.98 12.09 6.78
C ALA A 220 -13.69 12.91 8.05
N ILE A 221 -13.50 12.26 9.22
CA ILE A 221 -13.08 12.94 10.45
C ILE A 221 -11.71 13.60 10.25
N MET A 222 -10.72 12.85 9.79
CA MET A 222 -9.35 13.36 9.59
C MET A 222 -9.36 14.60 8.69
N THR A 223 -9.98 14.51 7.53
CA THR A 223 -9.97 15.59 6.54
C THR A 223 -10.82 16.78 7.02
N GLY A 224 -11.98 16.54 7.61
CA GLY A 224 -12.84 17.57 8.16
C GLY A 224 -12.18 18.36 9.30
N ILE A 225 -11.54 17.66 10.25
CA ILE A 225 -10.78 18.30 11.35
C ILE A 225 -9.58 19.06 10.80
N SER A 226 -8.87 18.52 9.83
CA SER A 226 -7.70 19.20 9.22
C SER A 226 -8.12 20.51 8.54
N TYR A 227 -9.21 20.52 7.77
CA TYR A 227 -9.75 21.77 7.19
C TYR A 227 -10.32 22.71 8.23
N ALA A 228 -11.00 22.21 9.27
CA ALA A 228 -11.46 23.06 10.37
C ALA A 228 -10.27 23.74 11.07
N THR A 229 -9.19 23.00 11.34
CA THR A 229 -7.96 23.54 11.91
C THR A 229 -7.28 24.54 10.98
N SER A 230 -7.22 24.24 9.69
CA SER A 230 -6.73 25.19 8.67
C SER A 230 -7.51 26.51 8.67
N ALA A 231 -8.84 26.46 8.85
CA ALA A 231 -9.66 27.66 8.95
C ALA A 231 -9.45 28.39 10.29
N GLU A 232 -9.23 27.69 11.40
CA GLU A 232 -8.84 28.31 12.68
C GLU A 232 -7.50 29.03 12.57
N ILE A 233 -6.50 28.44 11.90
CA ILE A 233 -5.23 29.08 11.63
C ILE A 233 -5.42 30.31 10.71
N ALA A 234 -6.27 30.20 9.70
CA ALA A 234 -6.57 31.31 8.81
C ALA A 234 -7.22 32.50 9.54
N LYS A 235 -8.02 32.24 10.57
CA LYS A 235 -8.59 33.30 11.43
C LYS A 235 -7.51 34.14 12.12
N GLU A 236 -6.43 33.52 12.57
CA GLU A 236 -5.35 34.19 13.32
C GLU A 236 -4.24 34.72 12.39
N LEU A 237 -3.86 33.98 11.36
CA LEU A 237 -2.70 34.25 10.50
C LEU A 237 -3.06 34.68 9.07
N GLY A 238 -4.35 34.70 8.72
CA GLY A 238 -4.80 34.92 7.35
C GLY A 238 -4.84 33.64 6.52
N ALA A 239 -5.68 33.65 5.49
CA ALA A 239 -5.77 32.55 4.51
C ALA A 239 -4.51 32.49 3.64
N PHE A 240 -4.30 31.36 2.92
CA PHE A 240 -3.18 31.23 2.00
C PHE A 240 -3.24 32.29 0.88
N SER A 241 -2.08 32.68 0.32
CA SER A 241 -1.94 33.87 -0.57
C SER A 241 -2.91 33.85 -1.74
N LYS A 242 -3.17 32.70 -2.33
CA LYS A 242 -4.02 32.53 -3.51
C LYS A 242 -5.49 32.19 -3.17
N TYR A 243 -5.86 32.25 -1.90
CA TYR A 243 -7.23 31.88 -1.46
C TYR A 243 -8.30 32.78 -2.08
N LYS A 244 -8.08 34.09 -2.10
CA LYS A 244 -9.12 35.06 -2.52
C LYS A 244 -9.68 34.78 -3.91
N ILE A 245 -8.82 34.45 -4.86
CA ILE A 245 -9.21 34.16 -6.25
C ILE A 245 -9.88 32.78 -6.38
N ASN A 246 -9.53 31.83 -5.52
CA ASN A 246 -10.03 30.46 -5.52
C ASN A 246 -11.13 30.20 -4.50
N SER A 247 -11.54 31.19 -3.71
CA SER A 247 -12.41 31.01 -2.55
C SER A 247 -13.76 30.35 -2.88
N LYS A 248 -14.37 30.68 -4.02
CA LYS A 248 -15.64 30.09 -4.46
C LYS A 248 -15.49 28.61 -4.78
N ASP A 249 -14.43 28.26 -5.53
CA ASP A 249 -14.17 26.89 -5.93
C ASP A 249 -13.79 26.03 -4.73
N MET A 250 -12.95 26.54 -3.84
CA MET A 250 -12.57 25.85 -2.62
C MET A 250 -13.80 25.61 -1.71
N LEU A 251 -14.63 26.61 -1.48
CA LEU A 251 -15.85 26.45 -0.67
C LEU A 251 -16.85 25.49 -1.31
N ARG A 252 -16.93 25.46 -2.65
CA ARG A 252 -17.72 24.47 -3.39
C ARG A 252 -17.23 23.05 -3.10
N VAL A 253 -15.92 22.81 -3.18
CA VAL A 253 -15.33 21.50 -2.89
C VAL A 253 -15.58 21.10 -1.43
N ILE A 254 -15.34 21.99 -0.47
CA ILE A 254 -15.61 21.73 0.96
C ILE A 254 -17.09 21.44 1.22
N LYS A 255 -18.01 22.15 0.54
CA LYS A 255 -19.45 21.90 0.62
C LYS A 255 -19.82 20.51 0.07
N ASN A 256 -19.21 20.11 -1.04
CA ASN A 256 -19.43 18.79 -1.63
C ASN A 256 -18.94 17.68 -0.68
N HIS A 257 -17.75 17.80 -0.10
CA HIS A 257 -17.27 16.86 0.92
C HIS A 257 -18.17 16.79 2.14
N LYS A 258 -18.62 17.95 2.66
CA LYS A 258 -19.60 18.00 3.76
C LYS A 258 -20.86 17.22 3.41
N ARG A 259 -21.39 17.42 2.21
CA ARG A 259 -22.58 16.74 1.72
C ARG A 259 -22.39 15.21 1.65
N ALA A 260 -21.25 14.77 1.14
CA ALA A 260 -20.91 13.35 1.10
C ALA A 260 -20.77 12.74 2.52
N ALA A 261 -20.14 13.45 3.45
CA ALA A 261 -20.01 13.02 4.85
C ALA A 261 -21.36 13.02 5.62
N GLU A 262 -22.32 13.82 5.16
CA GLU A 262 -23.70 13.83 5.68
C GLU A 262 -24.58 12.72 5.09
N GLY A 263 -24.10 11.96 4.09
CA GLY A 263 -24.78 10.81 3.50
C GLY A 263 -25.74 11.17 2.37
N PHE A 264 -25.63 12.34 1.74
CA PHE A 264 -26.51 12.74 0.63
C PHE A 264 -26.03 12.14 -0.69
N GLU A 265 -26.92 11.55 -1.47
CA GLU A 265 -26.62 10.93 -2.76
C GLU A 265 -26.57 11.95 -3.91
N ASP A 266 -27.22 13.11 -3.79
CA ASP A 266 -27.36 14.11 -4.83
C ASP A 266 -27.09 15.54 -4.35
N GLY A 267 -27.33 16.54 -5.23
CA GLY A 267 -27.20 17.96 -4.91
C GLY A 267 -25.78 18.46 -4.76
N TYR A 268 -24.83 17.79 -5.42
CA TYR A 268 -23.43 18.22 -5.50
C TYR A 268 -23.25 19.32 -6.55
N ASP A 269 -22.45 20.31 -6.21
CA ASP A 269 -22.19 21.45 -7.08
C ASP A 269 -21.08 21.13 -8.09
N SER A 270 -21.40 21.24 -9.41
CA SER A 270 -20.46 21.16 -10.52
C SER A 270 -19.65 19.86 -10.56
N LEU A 271 -20.28 18.72 -10.33
CA LEU A 271 -19.74 17.38 -10.55
C LEU A 271 -20.50 16.70 -11.68
N THR A 272 -19.80 16.04 -12.58
CA THR A 272 -20.39 15.18 -13.63
C THR A 272 -20.74 13.80 -13.09
N ILE A 273 -19.98 13.34 -12.11
CA ILE A 273 -20.19 12.05 -11.43
C ILE A 273 -20.31 12.34 -9.93
N ASN A 274 -21.46 11.96 -9.35
CA ASN A 274 -21.64 12.08 -7.90
C ASN A 274 -20.71 11.10 -7.16
N PRO A 275 -20.16 11.50 -6.01
CA PRO A 275 -19.40 10.58 -5.17
C PRO A 275 -20.34 9.56 -4.52
N VAL A 276 -19.77 8.43 -4.08
CA VAL A 276 -20.45 7.54 -3.14
C VAL A 276 -20.47 8.22 -1.77
N PRO A 277 -21.64 8.53 -1.19
CA PRO A 277 -21.70 9.19 0.12
C PRO A 277 -21.35 8.22 1.25
N LEU A 278 -21.14 8.77 2.45
CA LEU A 278 -20.98 7.97 3.66
C LEU A 278 -22.30 7.25 4.00
N ILE A 279 -22.29 5.93 3.95
CA ILE A 279 -23.43 5.08 4.31
C ILE A 279 -23.35 4.83 5.83
N LYS A 280 -24.05 5.63 6.60
CA LYS A 280 -23.95 5.65 8.07
C LYS A 280 -24.52 4.40 8.72
N GLU A 281 -25.53 3.82 8.09
CA GLU A 281 -26.26 2.63 8.55
C GLU A 281 -25.36 1.39 8.56
N ASP A 282 -24.35 1.36 7.70
CA ASP A 282 -23.38 0.25 7.62
C ASP A 282 -22.28 0.36 8.69
N CYS A 283 -22.16 1.49 9.39
CA CYS A 283 -21.13 1.68 10.40
C CYS A 283 -21.60 1.18 11.78
N SER A 284 -20.99 0.10 12.26
CA SER A 284 -21.31 -0.44 13.59
C SER A 284 -20.89 0.49 14.75
N ILE A 285 -19.95 1.41 14.52
CA ILE A 285 -19.45 2.37 15.51
C ILE A 285 -20.13 3.72 15.26
N THR A 286 -21.30 3.91 15.85
CA THR A 286 -22.20 5.05 15.55
C THR A 286 -21.60 6.44 15.84
N GLU A 287 -20.58 6.52 16.67
CA GLU A 287 -19.86 7.76 16.98
C GLU A 287 -19.06 8.27 15.78
N LEU A 288 -18.50 7.37 14.95
CA LEU A 288 -17.68 7.75 13.80
C LEU A 288 -18.43 8.57 12.74
N PRO A 289 -19.59 8.13 12.20
CA PRO A 289 -20.35 8.95 11.25
C PRO A 289 -20.85 10.26 11.81
N LYS A 290 -21.17 10.32 13.12
CA LYS A 290 -21.55 11.56 13.80
C LYS A 290 -20.39 12.55 13.85
N ALA A 291 -19.22 12.10 14.28
CA ALA A 291 -18.00 12.91 14.32
C ALA A 291 -17.61 13.40 12.91
N ALA A 292 -17.68 12.52 11.89
CA ALA A 292 -17.45 12.89 10.49
C ALA A 292 -18.34 14.05 10.03
N SER A 293 -19.64 13.96 10.29
CA SER A 293 -20.59 15.01 9.92
C SER A 293 -20.30 16.32 10.66
N LEU A 294 -19.96 16.27 11.96
CA LEU A 294 -19.63 17.45 12.76
C LEU A 294 -18.30 18.09 12.31
N ALA A 295 -17.29 17.31 12.01
CA ALA A 295 -16.01 17.81 11.51
C ALA A 295 -16.16 18.60 10.22
N TRP A 296 -16.89 18.09 9.24
CA TRP A 296 -17.14 18.79 7.98
C TRP A 296 -18.06 19.99 8.12
N LYS A 297 -19.06 19.94 9.01
CA LYS A 297 -19.88 21.10 9.35
C LYS A 297 -19.00 22.23 9.90
N LYS A 298 -18.14 21.93 10.87
CA LYS A 298 -17.18 22.88 11.45
C LYS A 298 -16.24 23.45 10.40
N ALA A 299 -15.68 22.60 9.54
CA ALA A 299 -14.79 23.02 8.45
C ALA A 299 -15.48 24.02 7.50
N TYR A 300 -16.72 23.73 7.09
CA TYR A 300 -17.48 24.62 6.21
C TYR A 300 -17.85 25.95 6.88
N GLU A 301 -18.31 25.92 8.12
CA GLU A 301 -18.71 27.13 8.87
C GLU A 301 -17.53 28.08 9.10
N LEU A 302 -16.39 27.54 9.57
CA LEU A 302 -15.18 28.33 9.82
C LEU A 302 -14.54 28.80 8.50
N GLY A 303 -14.46 27.91 7.50
CA GLY A 303 -13.89 28.22 6.20
C GLY A 303 -14.67 29.28 5.44
N SER A 304 -16.03 29.27 5.54
CA SER A 304 -16.89 30.30 4.97
C SER A 304 -16.65 31.68 5.59
N LYS A 305 -16.26 31.72 6.86
CA LYS A 305 -16.04 32.96 7.60
C LYS A 305 -14.63 33.51 7.48
N TYR A 306 -13.63 32.64 7.54
CA TYR A 306 -12.21 33.05 7.67
C TYR A 306 -11.35 32.64 6.49
N GLY A 307 -11.87 31.81 5.57
CA GLY A 307 -11.05 31.12 4.57
C GLY A 307 -10.26 29.97 5.16
N PHE A 308 -9.28 29.50 4.39
CA PHE A 308 -8.40 28.40 4.80
C PHE A 308 -6.93 28.81 4.71
N ARG A 309 -6.12 28.32 5.62
CA ARG A 309 -4.66 28.51 5.63
C ARG A 309 -3.97 27.63 4.59
N ASN A 310 -4.57 26.50 4.22
CA ASN A 310 -3.99 25.46 3.37
C ASN A 310 -4.96 25.15 2.22
N ALA A 311 -4.45 25.09 1.00
CA ALA A 311 -5.22 24.75 -0.18
C ALA A 311 -5.61 23.26 -0.21
N GLN A 312 -4.80 22.40 0.41
CA GLN A 312 -5.01 20.98 0.60
C GLN A 312 -4.41 20.56 1.95
N THR A 313 -5.03 19.61 2.66
CA THR A 313 -4.62 19.26 4.03
C THR A 313 -4.28 17.79 4.20
N THR A 314 -4.90 16.89 3.43
CA THR A 314 -4.77 15.44 3.64
C THR A 314 -4.45 14.69 2.36
N VAL A 315 -3.74 13.58 2.51
CA VAL A 315 -3.51 12.57 1.48
C VAL A 315 -3.48 11.20 2.15
N ILE A 316 -3.76 10.14 1.40
CA ILE A 316 -3.54 8.76 1.89
C ILE A 316 -2.29 8.23 1.24
N ALA A 317 -1.15 8.52 1.87
CA ALA A 317 0.14 8.04 1.41
C ALA A 317 0.29 6.52 1.64
N PRO A 318 1.09 5.82 0.81
CA PRO A 318 1.32 4.38 0.97
C PRO A 318 1.94 3.99 2.32
N THR A 319 2.71 4.87 2.96
CA THR A 319 3.34 4.65 4.28
C THR A 319 4.24 3.40 4.36
N GLY A 320 4.92 3.03 3.26
CA GLY A 320 5.75 1.82 3.22
C GLY A 320 6.80 1.79 4.34
N THR A 321 7.84 2.61 4.21
CA THR A 321 8.96 2.65 5.18
C THR A 321 8.54 3.19 6.54
N ILE A 322 7.78 4.29 6.59
CA ILE A 322 7.34 4.86 7.88
C ILE A 322 6.33 3.97 8.60
N GLY A 323 5.54 3.18 7.87
CA GLY A 323 4.65 2.17 8.45
C GLY A 323 5.42 1.13 9.25
N LEU A 324 6.58 0.69 8.75
CA LEU A 324 7.47 -0.22 9.48
C LEU A 324 8.03 0.41 10.76
N VAL A 325 8.44 1.69 10.70
CA VAL A 325 8.91 2.43 11.89
C VAL A 325 7.80 2.60 12.93
N MET A 326 6.55 2.77 12.47
CA MET A 326 5.38 2.89 13.34
C MET A 326 4.84 1.54 13.83
N ASP A 327 5.47 0.43 13.45
CA ASP A 327 5.00 -0.94 13.78
C ASP A 327 3.57 -1.21 13.26
N CYS A 328 3.31 -0.80 12.01
CA CYS A 328 2.03 -1.02 11.36
C CYS A 328 1.98 -2.39 10.69
N ASP A 329 0.93 -3.15 10.89
CA ASP A 329 0.69 -4.42 10.21
C ASP A 329 0.35 -4.24 8.74
N THR A 330 -0.43 -3.19 8.42
CA THR A 330 -0.78 -2.82 7.06
C THR A 330 -0.39 -1.38 6.74
N THR A 331 -0.13 -1.09 5.46
CA THR A 331 0.35 0.22 5.00
C THR A 331 -0.80 1.04 4.40
N GLY A 332 -0.80 2.35 4.61
CA GLY A 332 -1.81 3.26 4.07
C GLY A 332 -3.24 2.77 4.30
N ILE A 333 -4.00 2.75 3.22
CA ILE A 333 -5.40 2.28 3.18
C ILE A 333 -5.51 0.80 2.76
N GLU A 334 -4.40 0.12 2.55
CA GLU A 334 -4.36 -1.22 1.96
C GLU A 334 -4.74 -2.31 2.97
N PRO A 335 -5.28 -3.45 2.49
CA PRO A 335 -5.39 -4.66 3.30
C PRO A 335 -4.02 -5.31 3.47
N ASP A 336 -3.93 -6.33 4.33
CA ASP A 336 -2.73 -7.15 4.37
C ASP A 336 -2.68 -8.08 3.14
N PHE A 337 -1.55 -8.10 2.45
CA PHE A 337 -1.33 -8.95 1.28
C PHE A 337 -0.74 -10.33 1.65
N ALA A 338 -0.15 -10.47 2.84
CA ALA A 338 0.41 -11.72 3.33
C ALA A 338 0.54 -11.69 4.86
N MET A 339 0.20 -12.80 5.51
CA MET A 339 0.34 -12.94 6.97
C MET A 339 1.79 -12.95 7.41
N VAL A 340 2.68 -13.47 6.57
CA VAL A 340 4.14 -13.50 6.77
C VAL A 340 4.81 -12.82 5.60
N LYS A 341 5.68 -11.85 5.91
CA LYS A 341 6.42 -11.05 4.93
C LYS A 341 7.91 -11.19 5.18
N PHE A 342 8.69 -11.17 4.12
CA PHE A 342 10.14 -11.15 4.20
C PHE A 342 10.68 -9.82 3.69
N LYS A 343 11.52 -9.18 4.48
CA LYS A 343 12.21 -7.95 4.09
C LYS A 343 13.70 -8.23 4.00
N LYS A 344 14.29 -7.94 2.83
CA LYS A 344 15.74 -7.96 2.64
C LYS A 344 16.36 -6.79 3.40
N LEU A 345 17.35 -7.06 4.22
CA LEU A 345 18.07 -6.05 4.99
C LEU A 345 19.21 -5.45 4.16
N ALA A 346 19.49 -4.16 4.33
CA ALA A 346 20.58 -3.47 3.63
C ALA A 346 21.97 -4.06 3.89
N GLY A 347 22.16 -4.72 5.04
CA GLY A 347 23.40 -5.45 5.38
C GLY A 347 23.42 -6.91 4.95
N GLY A 348 22.45 -7.35 4.15
CA GLY A 348 22.24 -8.76 3.80
C GLY A 348 21.36 -9.50 4.80
N GLY A 349 20.82 -10.65 4.39
CA GLY A 349 19.86 -11.44 5.15
C GLY A 349 18.40 -10.96 4.97
N TYR A 350 17.48 -11.77 5.50
CA TYR A 350 16.05 -11.52 5.45
C TYR A 350 15.47 -11.43 6.85
N PHE A 351 14.53 -10.51 7.03
CA PHE A 351 13.78 -10.37 8.26
C PHE A 351 12.34 -10.82 8.03
N LYS A 352 11.88 -11.79 8.83
CA LYS A 352 10.52 -12.34 8.79
C LYS A 352 9.60 -11.43 9.60
N ILE A 353 8.63 -10.83 8.92
CA ILE A 353 7.61 -9.95 9.54
C ILE A 353 6.29 -10.70 9.57
N ILE A 354 5.70 -10.77 10.76
CA ILE A 354 4.44 -11.46 11.01
C ILE A 354 3.40 -10.40 11.33
N ASN A 355 2.19 -10.57 10.80
CA ASN A 355 1.06 -9.74 11.18
C ASN A 355 0.71 -9.97 12.66
N GLN A 356 0.91 -8.93 13.47
CA GLN A 356 0.79 -9.03 14.93
C GLN A 356 -0.65 -8.92 15.44
N VAL A 357 -1.59 -8.47 14.61
CA VAL A 357 -3.00 -8.37 15.00
C VAL A 357 -3.78 -9.68 14.85
N VAL A 358 -3.23 -10.68 14.14
CA VAL A 358 -3.91 -11.97 13.93
C VAL A 358 -4.34 -12.65 15.23
N PRO A 359 -3.50 -12.75 16.29
CA PRO A 359 -3.95 -13.36 17.53
C PRO A 359 -5.12 -12.61 18.19
N GLN A 360 -5.12 -11.27 18.11
CA GLN A 360 -6.20 -10.46 18.65
C GLN A 360 -7.48 -10.61 17.82
N ALA A 361 -7.35 -10.67 16.48
CA ALA A 361 -8.46 -10.93 15.59
C ALA A 361 -9.13 -12.27 15.88
N LEU A 362 -8.35 -13.34 15.99
CA LEU A 362 -8.85 -14.67 16.32
C LEU A 362 -9.54 -14.69 17.70
N LYS A 363 -8.97 -14.00 18.70
CA LYS A 363 -9.61 -13.86 20.01
C LYS A 363 -10.98 -13.17 19.93
N ASN A 364 -11.08 -12.11 19.12
CA ASN A 364 -12.34 -11.38 18.93
C ASN A 364 -13.37 -12.15 18.08
N LEU A 365 -12.93 -13.22 17.41
CA LEU A 365 -13.76 -14.20 16.72
C LEU A 365 -14.06 -15.44 17.56
N ASP A 366 -13.85 -15.37 18.88
CA ASP A 366 -14.14 -16.42 19.86
C ASP A 366 -13.30 -17.69 19.74
N TYR A 367 -12.09 -17.62 19.15
CA TYR A 367 -11.13 -18.73 19.21
C TYR A 367 -10.45 -18.78 20.56
N ASP A 368 -10.32 -19.99 21.12
CA ASP A 368 -9.59 -20.18 22.37
C ASP A 368 -8.05 -20.13 22.17
N ILE A 369 -7.31 -20.03 23.27
CA ILE A 369 -5.85 -19.85 23.22
C ILE A 369 -5.13 -21.03 22.57
N ASN A 370 -5.64 -22.27 22.69
CA ASN A 370 -5.03 -23.44 22.09
C ASN A 370 -5.24 -23.41 20.56
N GLN A 371 -6.46 -23.10 20.13
CA GLN A 371 -6.79 -22.90 18.71
C GLN A 371 -5.94 -21.81 18.08
N ILE A 372 -5.77 -20.67 18.78
CA ILE A 372 -4.91 -19.56 18.31
C ILE A 372 -3.45 -20.02 18.20
N ASN A 373 -2.94 -20.80 19.15
CA ASN A 373 -1.58 -21.32 19.10
C ASN A 373 -1.39 -22.33 17.96
N ASP A 374 -2.35 -23.21 17.74
CA ASP A 374 -2.30 -24.18 16.62
C ASP A 374 -2.29 -23.45 15.26
N ILE A 375 -3.15 -22.44 15.10
CA ILE A 375 -3.17 -21.59 13.90
C ILE A 375 -1.84 -20.87 13.72
N LYS A 376 -1.30 -20.25 14.78
CA LYS A 376 0.01 -19.59 14.73
C LYS A 376 1.12 -20.55 14.33
N GLN A 377 1.16 -21.74 14.93
CA GLN A 377 2.16 -22.74 14.59
C GLN A 377 2.04 -23.20 13.13
N TYR A 378 0.83 -23.38 12.63
CA TYR A 378 0.59 -23.70 11.23
C TYR A 378 1.13 -22.63 10.28
N VAL A 379 0.88 -21.35 10.59
CA VAL A 379 1.31 -20.21 9.75
C VAL A 379 2.80 -19.95 9.83
N LEU A 380 3.39 -20.04 11.02
CA LEU A 380 4.78 -19.61 11.28
C LEU A 380 5.79 -20.74 11.21
N GLY A 381 5.32 -21.97 11.38
CA GLY A 381 6.18 -23.12 11.63
C GLY A 381 6.77 -23.14 13.04
N SER A 382 7.52 -24.18 13.30
CA SER A 382 8.22 -24.38 14.57
C SER A 382 9.62 -23.75 14.63
N GLY A 383 10.18 -23.36 13.48
CA GLY A 383 11.57 -22.92 13.34
C GLY A 383 12.62 -24.02 13.60
N SER A 384 12.20 -25.29 13.68
CA SER A 384 13.06 -26.39 14.09
C SER A 384 12.58 -27.71 13.49
N LEU A 385 13.52 -28.61 13.20
CA LEU A 385 13.22 -30.00 12.84
C LEU A 385 12.92 -30.90 14.04
N LYS A 386 13.00 -30.38 15.26
CA LYS A 386 12.58 -31.12 16.45
C LYS A 386 11.10 -31.46 16.33
N ASN A 387 10.80 -32.75 16.57
CA ASN A 387 9.45 -33.30 16.42
C ASN A 387 8.89 -33.33 14.97
N CYS A 388 9.67 -32.96 13.98
CA CYS A 388 9.32 -33.22 12.58
C CYS A 388 9.31 -34.71 12.32
N GLN A 389 8.22 -35.21 11.73
CA GLN A 389 8.07 -36.67 11.50
C GLN A 389 8.70 -37.11 10.18
N SER A 390 8.74 -36.24 9.18
CA SER A 390 9.25 -36.54 7.84
C SER A 390 10.78 -36.40 7.75
N VAL A 391 11.31 -35.19 7.78
CA VAL A 391 12.75 -34.89 7.80
C VAL A 391 13.21 -34.75 9.25
N SER A 392 13.22 -35.85 9.99
CA SER A 392 13.54 -35.83 11.42
C SER A 392 15.06 -35.90 11.68
N HIS A 393 15.46 -35.44 12.89
CA HIS A 393 16.87 -35.64 13.34
C HIS A 393 17.30 -37.09 13.28
N SER A 394 16.41 -38.06 13.55
CA SER A 394 16.73 -39.48 13.44
C SER A 394 17.01 -39.89 11.99
N ALA A 395 16.11 -39.50 11.06
CA ALA A 395 16.25 -39.77 9.65
C ALA A 395 17.53 -39.14 9.05
N LEU A 396 17.91 -37.97 9.51
CA LEU A 396 19.15 -37.31 9.11
C LEU A 396 20.39 -38.02 9.67
N LYS A 397 20.34 -38.48 10.93
CA LYS A 397 21.42 -39.27 11.52
C LYS A 397 21.68 -40.58 10.76
N ASP A 398 20.63 -41.25 10.32
CA ASP A 398 20.73 -42.48 9.52
C ASP A 398 21.38 -42.21 8.14
N LYS A 399 21.43 -40.95 7.70
CA LYS A 399 22.09 -40.48 6.47
C LYS A 399 23.51 -39.90 6.72
N GLY A 400 24.01 -39.99 7.96
CA GLY A 400 25.38 -39.61 8.31
C GLY A 400 25.50 -38.19 8.89
N PHE A 401 24.41 -37.53 9.24
CA PHE A 401 24.46 -36.23 9.94
C PHE A 401 24.81 -36.46 11.41
N GLU A 402 25.83 -35.81 11.89
CA GLU A 402 26.22 -35.81 13.30
C GLU A 402 25.64 -34.57 14.03
N LYS A 403 25.92 -34.49 15.32
CA LYS A 403 25.42 -33.39 16.14
C LYS A 403 25.83 -32.03 15.62
N GLU A 404 27.06 -31.89 15.13
CA GLU A 404 27.55 -30.63 14.57
C GLU A 404 26.73 -30.14 13.39
N GLN A 405 26.43 -31.00 12.41
CA GLN A 405 25.64 -30.67 11.23
C GLN A 405 24.18 -30.37 11.60
N LEU A 406 23.60 -31.10 12.56
CA LEU A 406 22.25 -30.83 13.04
C LEU A 406 22.15 -29.47 13.77
N ASP A 407 23.18 -29.10 14.55
CA ASP A 407 23.23 -27.80 15.22
C ASP A 407 23.37 -26.66 14.19
N LEU A 408 24.14 -26.83 13.12
CA LEU A 408 24.27 -25.88 12.02
C LEU A 408 22.92 -25.67 11.29
N ILE A 409 22.21 -26.78 11.01
CA ILE A 409 20.87 -26.73 10.40
C ILE A 409 19.92 -25.98 11.32
N GLU A 410 19.79 -26.38 12.58
CA GLU A 410 18.86 -25.75 13.54
C GLU A 410 19.08 -24.24 13.66
N ASN A 411 20.34 -23.80 13.73
CA ASN A 411 20.69 -22.37 13.81
C ASN A 411 20.31 -21.60 12.53
N SER A 412 20.28 -22.27 11.38
CA SER A 412 19.95 -21.66 10.09
C SER A 412 18.43 -21.67 9.81
N LEU A 413 17.67 -22.57 10.44
CA LEU A 413 16.23 -22.72 10.22
C LEU A 413 15.41 -21.56 10.78
N GLU A 414 15.87 -20.88 11.81
CA GLU A 414 15.13 -19.76 12.44
C GLU A 414 14.82 -18.64 11.43
N SER A 415 15.70 -18.40 10.46
CA SER A 415 15.53 -17.38 9.42
C SER A 415 15.14 -17.95 8.05
N ALA A 416 14.96 -19.26 7.93
CA ALA A 416 14.66 -19.91 6.66
C ALA A 416 13.20 -19.70 6.24
N PHE A 417 12.99 -19.49 4.96
CA PHE A 417 11.66 -19.45 4.34
C PHE A 417 11.36 -20.76 3.55
N ASP A 418 12.35 -21.58 3.30
CA ASP A 418 12.24 -22.93 2.80
C ASP A 418 13.41 -23.76 3.36
N ILE A 419 13.12 -24.97 3.87
CA ILE A 419 14.12 -25.86 4.46
C ILE A 419 15.22 -26.23 3.47
N LYS A 420 14.95 -26.26 2.16
CA LYS A 420 15.92 -26.57 1.12
C LYS A 420 17.12 -25.62 1.13
N PHE A 421 16.88 -24.34 1.49
CA PHE A 421 17.95 -23.34 1.56
C PHE A 421 18.93 -23.54 2.71
N VAL A 422 18.62 -24.43 3.64
CA VAL A 422 19.50 -24.78 4.75
C VAL A 422 20.35 -26.02 4.41
N PHE A 423 19.87 -26.87 3.52
CA PHE A 423 20.58 -28.09 3.09
C PHE A 423 21.45 -27.80 1.87
N ASN A 424 22.60 -27.17 2.10
CA ASN A 424 23.55 -26.78 1.07
C ASN A 424 25.01 -26.85 1.61
N GLN A 425 26.01 -26.77 0.70
CA GLN A 425 27.40 -26.80 1.05
C GLN A 425 27.91 -25.63 1.92
N PHE A 426 27.24 -24.49 1.86
CA PHE A 426 27.63 -23.31 2.63
C PHE A 426 27.23 -23.43 4.10
N THR A 427 26.14 -24.12 4.37
CA THR A 427 25.68 -24.42 5.73
C THR A 427 26.38 -25.61 6.33
N LEU A 428 26.51 -26.69 5.57
CA LEU A 428 26.96 -27.98 6.06
C LEU A 428 28.48 -28.20 5.93
N GLY A 429 29.16 -27.39 5.13
CA GLY A 429 30.56 -27.54 4.77
C GLY A 429 30.75 -28.47 3.56
N GLU A 430 31.67 -28.07 2.68
CA GLU A 430 31.97 -28.77 1.44
C GLU A 430 32.52 -30.17 1.70
N ASP A 431 33.40 -30.32 2.70
CA ASP A 431 34.00 -31.60 3.08
C ASP A 431 32.98 -32.63 3.55
N PHE A 432 31.97 -32.19 4.33
CA PHE A 432 30.88 -33.06 4.77
C PHE A 432 30.02 -33.49 3.57
N CYS A 433 29.67 -32.58 2.69
CA CYS A 433 28.89 -32.89 1.50
C CYS A 433 29.61 -33.90 0.57
N LYS A 434 30.90 -33.72 0.34
CA LYS A 434 31.71 -34.61 -0.54
C LYS A 434 32.06 -35.93 0.11
N ASN A 435 32.57 -35.90 1.33
CA ASN A 435 33.17 -37.07 1.96
C ASN A 435 32.13 -37.95 2.65
N ILE A 436 31.09 -37.40 3.23
CA ILE A 436 30.06 -38.16 3.95
C ILE A 436 28.83 -38.39 3.05
N LEU A 437 28.26 -37.33 2.49
CA LEU A 437 27.05 -37.44 1.68
C LEU A 437 27.32 -37.92 0.24
N LYS A 438 28.60 -37.95 -0.20
CA LYS A 438 29.02 -38.40 -1.54
C LYS A 438 28.44 -37.59 -2.69
N ILE A 439 28.21 -36.31 -2.48
CA ILE A 439 27.73 -35.38 -3.48
C ILE A 439 28.90 -34.92 -4.36
N SER A 440 28.75 -34.95 -5.67
CA SER A 440 29.78 -34.53 -6.61
C SER A 440 29.93 -33.01 -6.72
N ASP A 441 31.13 -32.56 -7.15
CA ASP A 441 31.39 -31.11 -7.40
C ASP A 441 30.41 -30.50 -8.40
N THR A 442 30.01 -31.24 -9.41
CA THR A 442 29.02 -30.80 -10.40
C THR A 442 27.66 -30.56 -9.77
N GLN A 443 27.23 -31.41 -8.86
CA GLN A 443 25.96 -31.25 -8.13
C GLN A 443 26.02 -30.10 -7.12
N LEU A 444 27.11 -29.95 -6.38
CA LEU A 444 27.28 -28.86 -5.41
C LEU A 444 27.30 -27.48 -6.07
N ASN A 445 27.73 -27.38 -7.31
CA ASN A 445 27.75 -26.13 -8.08
C ASN A 445 26.49 -25.93 -8.94
N ASP A 446 25.54 -26.85 -8.91
CA ASP A 446 24.26 -26.72 -9.57
C ASP A 446 23.22 -26.07 -8.61
N PHE A 447 22.80 -24.84 -8.90
CA PHE A 447 21.80 -24.13 -8.11
C PHE A 447 20.41 -24.78 -8.12
N SER A 448 20.14 -25.68 -9.06
CA SER A 448 18.89 -26.45 -9.12
C SER A 448 18.96 -27.78 -8.33
N PHE A 449 20.11 -28.11 -7.75
CA PHE A 449 20.30 -29.34 -7.01
C PHE A 449 19.52 -29.33 -5.68
N ASP A 450 18.65 -30.32 -5.52
CA ASP A 450 17.88 -30.56 -4.30
C ASP A 450 18.55 -31.64 -3.45
N MET A 451 19.27 -31.20 -2.41
CA MET A 451 19.98 -32.08 -1.52
C MET A 451 19.08 -33.05 -0.74
N LEU A 452 17.89 -32.59 -0.31
CA LEU A 452 16.94 -33.44 0.41
C LEU A 452 16.40 -34.55 -0.48
N ASN A 453 16.06 -34.24 -1.72
CA ASN A 453 15.63 -35.23 -2.69
C ASN A 453 16.78 -36.22 -2.99
N PHE A 454 18.02 -35.75 -3.16
CA PHE A 454 19.21 -36.59 -3.33
C PHE A 454 19.41 -37.55 -2.14
N LEU A 455 19.12 -37.09 -0.93
CA LEU A 455 19.19 -37.92 0.29
C LEU A 455 18.02 -38.92 0.39
N GLY A 456 17.12 -38.94 -0.58
CA GLY A 456 16.03 -39.90 -0.70
C GLY A 456 14.77 -39.56 0.06
N PHE A 457 14.57 -38.26 0.43
CA PHE A 457 13.30 -37.80 0.92
C PHE A 457 12.34 -37.54 -0.26
N THR A 458 11.09 -37.92 -0.13
CA THR A 458 10.08 -37.65 -1.16
C THR A 458 9.66 -36.18 -1.13
N LYS A 459 9.03 -35.74 -2.21
CA LYS A 459 8.52 -34.38 -2.28
C LYS A 459 7.50 -34.11 -1.16
N GLU A 460 6.63 -35.05 -0.88
CA GLU A 460 5.61 -34.96 0.16
C GLU A 460 6.24 -34.86 1.56
N GLU A 461 7.33 -35.59 1.81
CA GLU A 461 8.09 -35.50 3.07
C GLU A 461 8.77 -34.16 3.24
N ILE A 462 9.35 -33.62 2.15
CA ILE A 462 10.00 -32.31 2.14
C ILE A 462 8.96 -31.20 2.35
N ASP A 463 7.83 -31.25 1.64
CA ASP A 463 6.75 -30.26 1.77
C ASP A 463 6.14 -30.28 3.18
N ALA A 464 5.93 -31.46 3.77
CA ALA A 464 5.46 -31.58 5.15
C ALA A 464 6.46 -31.04 6.17
N ALA A 465 7.75 -31.30 5.98
CA ALA A 465 8.81 -30.75 6.81
C ALA A 465 8.89 -29.23 6.66
N ASN A 466 8.72 -28.73 5.45
CA ASN A 466 8.74 -27.30 5.18
C ASN A 466 7.59 -26.58 5.92
N ILE A 467 6.37 -27.11 5.88
CA ILE A 467 5.23 -26.58 6.65
C ILE A 467 5.51 -26.66 8.16
N HIS A 468 6.07 -27.77 8.63
CA HIS A 468 6.40 -27.93 10.05
C HIS A 468 7.41 -26.89 10.54
N VAL A 469 8.45 -26.60 9.75
CA VAL A 469 9.57 -25.75 10.13
C VAL A 469 9.33 -24.29 9.78
N CYS A 470 8.98 -24.02 8.51
CA CYS A 470 8.85 -22.67 7.98
C CYS A 470 7.40 -22.14 8.08
N GLY A 471 6.43 -23.02 8.29
CA GLY A 471 5.00 -22.71 8.26
C GLY A 471 4.42 -22.65 6.85
N SER A 472 3.10 -22.60 6.78
CA SER A 472 2.36 -22.44 5.53
C SER A 472 2.44 -21.03 4.95
N MET A 473 2.78 -20.03 5.79
CA MET A 473 2.81 -18.59 5.48
C MET A 473 1.44 -18.01 5.08
N THR A 474 0.38 -18.79 5.18
CA THR A 474 -1.02 -18.40 4.91
C THR A 474 -1.94 -18.96 5.98
N LEU A 475 -3.11 -18.33 6.15
CA LEU A 475 -4.19 -18.86 7.00
C LEU A 475 -5.01 -19.93 6.28
N GLU A 476 -4.93 -20.01 4.96
CA GLU A 476 -5.66 -20.98 4.17
C GLU A 476 -5.27 -22.42 4.57
N GLY A 477 -6.25 -23.22 4.93
CA GLY A 477 -6.03 -24.59 5.42
C GLY A 477 -5.55 -24.69 6.88
N ALA A 478 -5.47 -23.59 7.61
CA ALA A 478 -5.10 -23.62 9.03
C ALA A 478 -6.15 -24.40 9.86
N PRO A 479 -5.70 -25.17 10.89
CA PRO A 479 -6.63 -25.92 11.74
C PRO A 479 -7.60 -24.97 12.43
N HIS A 480 -8.79 -25.46 12.74
CA HIS A 480 -9.86 -24.75 13.46
C HIS A 480 -10.51 -23.57 12.73
N LEU A 481 -9.93 -23.04 11.64
CA LEU A 481 -10.58 -21.98 10.88
C LEU A 481 -11.89 -22.50 10.28
N LYS A 482 -12.94 -21.68 10.39
CA LYS A 482 -14.25 -21.91 9.78
C LYS A 482 -14.25 -21.25 8.40
N ASP A 483 -14.92 -21.90 7.45
CA ASP A 483 -15.16 -21.36 6.12
C ASP A 483 -15.97 -20.05 6.15
#